data_344f5c614cd43ace2664af79cf9cdce6
#
_entry.id   344f5c614cd43ace2664af79cf9cdce6
#
_cell.length_a   1.000
_cell.length_b   1.000
_cell.length_c   1.000
_cell.angle_alpha   90.00
_cell.angle_beta   90.00
_cell.angle_gamma   90.00
#
_symmetry.space_group_name_H-M   'P 1'
#
loop_
_entity.id
_entity.type
_entity.pdbx_description
1 polymer ?
#
loop_
_entity_poly.entity_id
_entity_poly.type
_entity_poly.pdbx_seq_one_letter_code
_entity_poly.pdbx_strand_id
1 'polypeptide(L)'
;MTEGASNPKKTLDEMQHAWNSAAKVWNPKALASLYADNALFYGGRSGHSVGVAAIQAYFASYDGIIQSAVLELIEQELVETSPETFVAQGLGAFSFVLAGGRQTQSVLRTTLVLSKLNGQWKIQLHHFSVTPEVPPLGDR
;
A
#
# COMPACT_ATOMS: atom_id res chain seq x y z
N MET A 1 0.60 -5.71 32.73
CA MET A 1 0.47 -6.41 31.48
C MET A 1 -0.13 -5.48 30.43
N THR A 2 0.46 -5.41 29.28
CA THR A 2 0.05 -4.46 28.27
C THR A 2 -0.40 -5.14 26.98
N GLU A 3 -0.94 -6.36 27.10
CA GLU A 3 -1.28 -7.09 25.89
C GLU A 3 -2.33 -6.38 25.03
N GLY A 4 -3.10 -5.47 25.60
CA GLY A 4 -4.02 -4.66 24.82
C GLY A 4 -3.39 -3.44 24.19
N ALA A 5 -2.13 -3.17 24.48
CA ALA A 5 -1.48 -2.00 23.95
C ALA A 5 -1.17 -2.21 22.46
N SER A 6 -1.56 -1.26 21.65
CA SER A 6 -1.25 -1.30 20.23
C SER A 6 0.13 -0.70 19.97
N ASN A 7 0.71 -1.11 18.87
CA ASN A 7 1.99 -0.59 18.43
C ASN A 7 1.90 -0.36 16.92
N PRO A 8 1.32 0.78 16.53
CA PRO A 8 1.10 1.04 15.10
C PRO A 8 2.37 1.00 14.27
N LYS A 9 3.49 1.53 14.81
CA LYS A 9 4.74 1.53 14.06
C LYS A 9 5.20 0.12 13.73
N LYS A 10 5.15 -0.77 14.74
CA LYS A 10 5.55 -2.16 14.53
C LYS A 10 4.60 -2.84 13.54
N THR A 11 3.30 -2.60 13.68
CA THR A 11 2.31 -3.19 12.78
C THR A 11 2.52 -2.71 11.35
N LEU A 12 2.80 -1.42 11.17
CA LEU A 12 3.08 -0.87 9.84
C LEU A 12 4.33 -1.50 9.25
N ASP A 13 5.40 -1.65 10.05
CA ASP A 13 6.63 -2.26 9.56
C ASP A 13 6.40 -3.71 9.14
N GLU A 14 5.60 -4.46 9.91
CA GLU A 14 5.25 -5.84 9.56
C GLU A 14 4.43 -5.90 8.28
N MET A 15 3.50 -4.96 8.09
CA MET A 15 2.71 -4.92 6.87
C MET A 15 3.59 -4.57 5.67
N GLN A 16 4.52 -3.64 5.82
CA GLN A 16 5.47 -3.32 4.76
C GLN A 16 6.29 -4.55 4.38
N HIS A 17 6.74 -5.30 5.38
CA HIS A 17 7.51 -6.51 5.13
C HIS A 17 6.68 -7.55 4.36
N ALA A 18 5.43 -7.75 4.76
CA ALA A 18 4.54 -8.70 4.09
C ALA A 18 4.25 -8.27 2.64
N TRP A 19 4.03 -6.97 2.45
CA TRP A 19 3.80 -6.43 1.11
C TRP A 19 5.02 -6.70 0.22
N ASN A 20 6.21 -6.44 0.75
CA ASN A 20 7.44 -6.64 0.00
C ASN A 20 7.70 -8.11 -0.29
N SER A 21 7.35 -9.01 0.62
CA SER A 21 7.50 -10.45 0.36
C SER A 21 6.66 -10.89 -0.83
N ALA A 22 5.43 -10.39 -0.94
CA ALA A 22 4.55 -10.69 -2.06
C ALA A 22 5.02 -10.00 -3.34
N ALA A 23 5.49 -8.76 -3.23
CA ALA A 23 5.90 -7.98 -4.39
C ALA A 23 7.24 -8.42 -4.96
N LYS A 24 8.06 -9.09 -4.16
CA LYS A 24 9.37 -9.56 -4.61
C LYS A 24 9.27 -10.46 -5.82
N VAL A 25 8.22 -11.25 -5.90
CA VAL A 25 7.95 -12.14 -7.04
C VAL A 25 6.71 -11.68 -7.80
N TRP A 26 6.24 -10.51 -7.52
CA TRP A 26 5.04 -9.88 -8.08
C TRP A 26 3.86 -10.85 -8.11
N ASN A 27 3.36 -11.16 -6.92
CA ASN A 27 2.27 -12.09 -6.74
C ASN A 27 0.98 -11.34 -6.42
N PRO A 28 0.12 -11.07 -7.43
CA PRO A 28 -1.10 -10.28 -7.21
C PRO A 28 -2.04 -10.87 -6.15
N LYS A 29 -2.16 -12.19 -6.11
CA LYS A 29 -3.03 -12.82 -5.12
C LYS A 29 -2.49 -12.62 -3.70
N ALA A 30 -1.18 -12.79 -3.52
CA ALA A 30 -0.57 -12.60 -2.22
C ALA A 30 -0.63 -11.13 -1.80
N LEU A 31 -0.39 -10.21 -2.74
CA LEU A 31 -0.54 -8.77 -2.45
C LEU A 31 -1.97 -8.45 -2.01
N ALA A 32 -2.95 -8.91 -2.78
CA ALA A 32 -4.36 -8.63 -2.46
C ALA A 32 -4.78 -9.22 -1.13
N SER A 33 -4.17 -10.34 -0.71
CA SER A 33 -4.53 -11.00 0.54
C SER A 33 -4.22 -10.14 1.77
N LEU A 34 -3.42 -9.09 1.62
CA LEU A 34 -3.09 -8.17 2.71
C LEU A 34 -4.16 -7.11 2.92
N TYR A 35 -5.12 -7.02 2.00
CA TYR A 35 -6.18 -6.01 2.01
C TYR A 35 -7.47 -6.59 2.56
N ALA A 36 -8.24 -5.76 3.25
CA ALA A 36 -9.55 -6.16 3.76
C ALA A 36 -10.49 -6.47 2.59
N ASP A 37 -11.49 -7.32 2.82
CA ASP A 37 -12.41 -7.73 1.77
C ASP A 37 -13.08 -6.53 1.08
N ASN A 38 -13.38 -5.47 1.84
CA ASN A 38 -14.04 -4.27 1.33
C ASN A 38 -13.07 -3.09 1.26
N ALA A 39 -11.78 -3.34 1.13
CA ALA A 39 -10.78 -2.26 1.11
C ALA A 39 -10.98 -1.33 -0.08
N LEU A 40 -10.52 -0.10 0.09
CA LEU A 40 -10.54 0.92 -0.95
C LEU A 40 -9.11 1.21 -1.38
N PHE A 41 -8.92 1.38 -2.69
CA PHE A 41 -7.57 1.49 -3.23
C PHE A 41 -7.52 2.43 -4.42
N TYR A 42 -6.62 3.42 -4.33
CA TYR A 42 -6.17 4.19 -5.48
C TYR A 42 -4.69 3.96 -5.65
N GLY A 43 -4.29 3.52 -6.84
CA GLY A 43 -2.89 3.28 -7.15
C GLY A 43 -2.44 4.06 -8.37
N GLY A 44 -1.50 3.49 -9.10
CA GLY A 44 -0.89 4.16 -10.25
C GLY A 44 -1.76 4.23 -11.50
N ARG A 45 -2.87 3.52 -11.53
CA ARG A 45 -3.79 3.59 -12.66
C ARG A 45 -4.95 4.50 -12.32
N SER A 46 -5.70 4.93 -13.33
CA SER A 46 -6.76 5.92 -13.15
C SER A 46 -7.99 5.39 -12.41
N GLY A 47 -8.19 4.08 -12.38
CA GLY A 47 -9.41 3.50 -11.82
C GLY A 47 -9.41 3.44 -10.30
N HIS A 48 -10.62 3.36 -9.73
CA HIS A 48 -10.82 3.15 -8.30
C HIS A 48 -11.10 1.67 -8.06
N SER A 49 -10.25 1.01 -7.27
CA SER A 49 -10.43 -0.41 -6.96
C SER A 49 -11.17 -0.53 -5.64
N VAL A 50 -12.37 -1.07 -5.68
CA VAL A 50 -13.24 -1.25 -4.52
C VAL A 50 -13.37 -2.75 -4.27
N GLY A 51 -12.87 -3.19 -3.12
CA GLY A 51 -12.91 -4.57 -2.71
C GLY A 51 -11.69 -5.36 -3.16
N VAL A 52 -11.47 -6.49 -2.49
CA VAL A 52 -10.24 -7.27 -2.66
C VAL A 52 -10.11 -7.84 -4.07
N ALA A 53 -11.21 -8.23 -4.71
CA ALA A 53 -11.14 -8.78 -6.06
C ALA A 53 -10.67 -7.73 -7.06
N ALA A 54 -11.16 -6.49 -6.94
CA ALA A 54 -10.72 -5.40 -7.81
C ALA A 54 -9.26 -5.05 -7.54
N ILE A 55 -8.84 -5.09 -6.28
CA ILE A 55 -7.46 -4.82 -5.90
C ILE A 55 -6.53 -5.88 -6.49
N GLN A 56 -6.94 -7.15 -6.45
CA GLN A 56 -6.15 -8.21 -7.08
C GLN A 56 -6.03 -7.98 -8.58
N ALA A 57 -7.12 -7.61 -9.23
CA ALA A 57 -7.11 -7.30 -10.66
C ALA A 57 -6.18 -6.12 -10.97
N TYR A 58 -6.14 -5.12 -10.09
CA TYR A 58 -5.21 -4.00 -10.23
C TYR A 58 -3.76 -4.51 -10.26
N PHE A 59 -3.37 -5.31 -9.29
CA PHE A 59 -2.00 -5.84 -9.26
C PHE A 59 -1.73 -6.74 -10.46
N ALA A 60 -2.70 -7.57 -10.84
CA ALA A 60 -2.54 -8.46 -11.99
C ALA A 60 -2.39 -7.71 -13.30
N SER A 61 -2.89 -6.47 -13.37
CA SER A 61 -2.74 -5.66 -14.58
C SER A 61 -1.30 -5.33 -14.91
N TYR A 62 -0.38 -5.53 -13.95
CA TYR A 62 1.04 -5.32 -14.17
C TYR A 62 1.80 -6.62 -14.44
N ASP A 63 1.10 -7.75 -14.55
CA ASP A 63 1.76 -9.02 -14.89
C ASP A 63 2.46 -8.88 -16.24
N GLY A 64 3.71 -9.35 -16.30
CA GLY A 64 4.52 -9.20 -17.49
C GLY A 64 5.19 -7.84 -17.62
N ILE A 65 4.85 -6.88 -16.78
CA ILE A 65 5.45 -5.54 -16.77
C ILE A 65 6.38 -5.40 -15.57
N ILE A 66 5.89 -5.73 -14.38
CA ILE A 66 6.68 -5.69 -13.14
C ILE A 66 7.12 -7.10 -12.79
N GLN A 67 8.43 -7.29 -12.67
CA GLN A 67 8.99 -8.57 -12.21
C GLN A 67 9.10 -8.60 -10.70
N SER A 68 9.44 -7.47 -10.08
CA SER A 68 9.68 -7.37 -8.66
C SER A 68 9.51 -5.92 -8.22
N ALA A 69 9.04 -5.73 -7.00
CA ALA A 69 8.92 -4.39 -6.44
C ALA A 69 9.24 -4.40 -4.95
N VAL A 70 9.73 -3.28 -4.46
CA VAL A 70 9.98 -3.02 -3.05
C VAL A 70 9.36 -1.68 -2.71
N LEU A 71 8.63 -1.65 -1.61
CA LEU A 71 8.07 -0.43 -1.04
C LEU A 71 8.79 -0.12 0.27
N GLU A 72 9.31 1.10 0.37
CA GLU A 72 9.84 1.61 1.62
C GLU A 72 9.03 2.81 2.05
N LEU A 73 8.29 2.67 3.15
CA LEU A 73 7.51 3.78 3.72
C LEU A 73 8.45 4.67 4.51
N ILE A 74 8.46 5.96 4.19
CA ILE A 74 9.34 6.94 4.81
C ILE A 74 8.54 8.15 5.27
N GLU A 75 9.03 8.84 6.31
CA GLU A 75 8.42 10.06 6.83
C GLU A 75 6.95 9.86 7.18
N GLN A 76 6.65 8.74 7.84
CA GLN A 76 5.27 8.39 8.16
C GLN A 76 4.81 9.04 9.45
N GLU A 77 3.64 9.69 9.40
CA GLU A 77 2.92 10.15 10.57
C GLU A 77 1.81 9.15 10.84
N LEU A 78 1.69 8.71 12.08
CA LEU A 78 0.73 7.69 12.46
C LEU A 78 -0.26 8.27 13.47
N VAL A 79 -1.55 8.03 13.23
CA VAL A 79 -2.62 8.43 14.14
C VAL A 79 -3.46 7.20 14.45
N GLU A 80 -3.45 6.82 15.72
CA GLU A 80 -4.26 5.71 16.18
C GLU A 80 -5.68 6.22 16.47
N THR A 81 -6.67 5.66 15.76
CA THR A 81 -8.05 6.09 15.94
C THR A 81 -8.82 5.17 16.89
N SER A 82 -8.32 3.96 17.08
CA SER A 82 -8.84 3.00 18.07
C SER A 82 -7.73 1.98 18.31
N PRO A 83 -7.85 1.09 19.29
CA PRO A 83 -6.84 0.06 19.47
C PRO A 83 -6.69 -0.88 18.28
N GLU A 84 -7.66 -0.88 17.35
CA GLU A 84 -7.67 -1.79 16.23
C GLU A 84 -7.68 -1.07 14.89
N THR A 85 -7.38 0.22 14.86
CA THR A 85 -7.35 0.99 13.60
C THR A 85 -6.39 2.16 13.72
N PHE A 86 -5.54 2.33 12.73
CA PHE A 86 -4.70 3.51 12.66
C PHE A 86 -4.50 3.96 11.22
N VAL A 87 -4.14 5.22 11.07
CA VAL A 87 -3.83 5.84 9.79
C VAL A 87 -2.33 6.12 9.75
N ALA A 88 -1.70 5.83 8.62
CA ALA A 88 -0.31 6.18 8.38
C ALA A 88 -0.25 6.99 7.10
N GLN A 89 0.38 8.16 7.14
CA GLN A 89 0.48 9.01 5.97
C GLN A 89 1.88 9.57 5.87
N GLY A 90 2.41 9.55 4.67
CA GLY A 90 3.74 10.04 4.39
C GLY A 90 4.13 9.74 2.96
N LEU A 91 5.37 9.30 2.76
CA LEU A 91 5.88 8.97 1.44
C LEU A 91 6.18 7.49 1.33
N GLY A 92 6.13 6.98 0.12
CA GLY A 92 6.55 5.63 -0.19
C GLY A 92 7.51 5.65 -1.37
N ALA A 93 8.68 5.06 -1.17
CA ALA A 93 9.63 4.87 -2.25
C ALA A 93 9.40 3.48 -2.84
N PHE A 94 8.97 3.45 -4.08
CA PHE A 94 8.72 2.21 -4.81
C PHE A 94 9.90 1.96 -5.74
N SER A 95 10.56 0.83 -5.59
CA SER A 95 11.65 0.41 -6.47
C SER A 95 11.18 -0.79 -7.27
N PHE A 96 11.31 -0.70 -8.60
CA PHE A 96 10.80 -1.73 -9.50
C PHE A 96 11.91 -2.36 -10.29
N VAL A 97 11.78 -3.67 -10.53
CA VAL A 97 12.48 -4.36 -11.60
C VAL A 97 11.43 -4.68 -12.64
N LEU A 98 11.55 -4.08 -13.80
CA LEU A 98 10.58 -4.23 -14.88
C LEU A 98 11.00 -5.32 -15.84
N ALA A 99 10.09 -5.70 -16.74
CA ALA A 99 10.40 -6.69 -17.77
C ALA A 99 11.68 -6.27 -18.52
N GLY A 100 12.56 -7.23 -18.74
CA GLY A 100 13.86 -6.95 -19.35
C GLY A 100 14.93 -6.53 -18.36
N GLY A 101 14.61 -6.49 -17.06
CA GLY A 101 15.58 -6.17 -16.02
C GLY A 101 15.79 -4.68 -15.77
N ARG A 102 15.02 -3.81 -16.39
CA ARG A 102 15.16 -2.36 -16.21
C ARG A 102 14.73 -1.98 -14.79
N GLN A 103 15.55 -1.22 -14.09
CA GLN A 103 15.27 -0.79 -12.73
C GLN A 103 14.80 0.66 -12.72
N THR A 104 13.71 0.92 -11.98
CA THR A 104 13.14 2.26 -11.85
C THR A 104 12.76 2.50 -10.40
N GLN A 105 12.54 3.79 -10.06
CA GLN A 105 12.11 4.17 -8.73
C GLN A 105 11.13 5.33 -8.83
N SER A 106 10.15 5.32 -7.93
CA SER A 106 9.13 6.36 -7.85
C SER A 106 8.88 6.66 -6.39
N VAL A 107 8.90 7.94 -6.01
CA VAL A 107 8.55 8.36 -4.65
C VAL A 107 7.18 9.01 -4.72
N LEU A 108 6.23 8.42 -3.99
CA LEU A 108 4.82 8.81 -4.06
C LEU A 108 4.31 9.18 -2.67
N ARG A 109 3.27 10.01 -2.64
CA ARG A 109 2.56 10.26 -1.39
C ARG A 109 1.69 9.04 -1.10
N THR A 110 1.67 8.61 0.17
CA THR A 110 0.91 7.42 0.55
C THR A 110 0.02 7.70 1.75
N THR A 111 -1.15 7.07 1.75
CA THR A 111 -2.02 6.99 2.91
C THR A 111 -2.48 5.56 3.04
N LEU A 112 -2.30 5.01 4.25
CA LEU A 112 -2.73 3.66 4.57
C LEU A 112 -3.61 3.72 5.82
N VAL A 113 -4.72 3.00 5.78
CA VAL A 113 -5.50 2.73 6.99
C VAL A 113 -5.41 1.24 7.25
N LEU A 114 -4.93 0.87 8.41
CA LEU A 114 -4.84 -0.52 8.80
C LEU A 114 -5.88 -0.80 9.88
N SER A 115 -6.58 -1.91 9.74
CA SER A 115 -7.61 -2.34 10.69
C SER A 115 -7.36 -3.78 11.09
N LYS A 116 -7.58 -4.08 12.37
CA LYS A 116 -7.47 -5.45 12.87
C LYS A 116 -8.84 -6.11 12.74
N LEU A 117 -8.93 -7.09 11.86
CA LEU A 117 -10.17 -7.76 11.51
C LEU A 117 -10.02 -9.25 11.78
N ASN A 118 -10.88 -9.79 12.63
CA ASN A 118 -10.82 -11.20 13.02
C ASN A 118 -9.42 -11.60 13.50
N GLY A 119 -8.80 -10.72 14.30
CA GLY A 119 -7.49 -10.97 14.88
C GLY A 119 -6.32 -10.74 13.95
N GLN A 120 -6.56 -10.30 12.72
CA GLN A 120 -5.50 -10.06 11.74
C GLN A 120 -5.52 -8.62 11.25
N TRP A 121 -4.35 -8.02 11.16
CA TRP A 121 -4.22 -6.69 10.58
C TRP A 121 -4.33 -6.76 9.05
N LYS A 122 -5.16 -5.88 8.49
CA LYS A 122 -5.38 -5.79 7.05
C LYS A 122 -5.32 -4.33 6.64
N ILE A 123 -4.98 -4.09 5.38
CA ILE A 123 -5.04 -2.74 4.82
C ILE A 123 -6.49 -2.48 4.45
N GLN A 124 -7.09 -1.49 5.09
CA GLN A 124 -8.48 -1.09 4.84
C GLN A 124 -8.57 -0.06 3.72
N LEU A 125 -7.56 0.79 3.62
CA LEU A 125 -7.49 1.80 2.58
C LEU A 125 -6.03 2.01 2.22
N HIS A 126 -5.77 2.11 0.92
CA HIS A 126 -4.43 2.42 0.45
C HIS A 126 -4.55 3.37 -0.73
N HIS A 127 -3.96 4.55 -0.60
CA HIS A 127 -3.96 5.55 -1.65
C HIS A 127 -2.53 6.03 -1.82
N PHE A 128 -2.01 5.95 -3.04
CA PHE A 128 -0.74 6.58 -3.35
C PHE A 128 -0.84 7.31 -4.67
N SER A 129 -0.13 8.42 -4.77
CA SER A 129 -0.21 9.32 -5.92
C SER A 129 1.07 10.14 -6.04
N VAL A 130 1.28 10.67 -7.23
CA VAL A 130 2.42 11.55 -7.46
C VAL A 130 2.24 12.85 -6.67
N THR A 131 3.36 13.44 -6.28
CA THR A 131 3.35 14.78 -5.68
C THR A 131 3.23 15.79 -6.81
N PRO A 132 2.20 16.64 -6.81
CA PRO A 132 2.08 17.65 -7.87
C PRO A 132 3.15 18.71 -7.75
N GLU A 133 3.70 19.14 -8.88
CA GLU A 133 4.70 20.19 -8.89
C GLU A 133 4.08 21.57 -8.75
N VAL A 134 2.83 21.71 -9.22
CA VAL A 134 2.06 22.93 -9.06
C VAL A 134 0.68 22.58 -8.55
N PRO A 135 0.01 23.50 -7.84
CA PRO A 135 -1.35 23.22 -7.38
C PRO A 135 -2.27 22.93 -8.57
N PRO A 136 -3.06 21.84 -8.51
CA PRO A 136 -3.94 21.45 -9.62
C PRO A 136 -5.24 22.25 -9.58
N LEU A 137 -5.21 23.51 -10.03
CA LEU A 137 -6.35 24.41 -9.92
C LEU A 137 -7.36 24.23 -11.04
N GLY A 138 -7.08 23.36 -12.00
CA GLY A 138 -8.04 23.11 -13.08
C GLY A 138 -8.17 24.26 -14.07
N ASP A 139 -7.10 24.97 -14.29
CA ASP A 139 -7.10 26.20 -15.08
C ASP A 139 -6.72 25.96 -16.54
N ARG A 140 -7.05 24.80 -17.06
CA ARG A 140 -6.68 24.49 -18.44
C ARG A 140 -7.83 23.96 -19.23
#